data_94d53d9264c33d5b64b1c3ad7ec33f82
#
_entry.id   94d53d9264c33d5b64b1c3ad7ec33f82
#
_cell.length_a   1.000
_cell.length_b   1.000
_cell.length_c   1.000
_cell.angle_alpha   90.00
_cell.angle_beta   90.00
_cell.angle_gamma   90.00
#
_symmetry.space_group_name_H-M   'P 1'
#
loop_
_entity.id
_entity.type
_entity.pdbx_description
1 polymer ?
#
loop_
_entity_poly.entity_id
_entity_poly.type
_entity_poly.pdbx_seq_one_letter_code
_entity_poly.pdbx_strand_id
1 'polypeptide(L)'
;MATTLSKNGPQFQGSMVALVTPMHPDGGIDYDSFKALIDWHAKEGTDALVIVGTSGESPTVDVDEHAELIRLAVVHAAGRIPVIAGVGANSTAEAIHLADHARKVGAHAGLSVVPYYNKPSQEGMYQHFKAIQEAVELPTILYNVPGRTVADLAHDTVVRLAQVPGIIGIKEATGDIGRGALLIRDLPASFAVLSGDDATAAALILLGGRGNISVTANIAPRAMHDMCAAALKGDVAKVRELNGLLGPLNKLLFLEGNPVPVKWALHQMGRIPNGIRLPLVELSAQFHAPLRAAMVQAGLL
;
A
#
# COMPACT_ATOMS: atom_id res chain seq x y z
N MET A 1 2.69 -1.11 24.76
CA MET A 1 4.11 -1.52 24.84
C MET A 1 4.81 -0.86 23.66
N ALA A 2 5.78 0.00 23.90
CA ALA A 2 6.53 0.63 22.81
C ALA A 2 7.31 -0.44 22.06
N THR A 3 7.08 -0.54 20.75
CA THR A 3 7.81 -1.43 19.87
C THR A 3 9.26 -0.95 19.85
N THR A 4 10.15 -1.66 20.48
CA THR A 4 11.60 -1.40 20.42
C THR A 4 12.03 -1.57 18.97
N LEU A 5 12.37 -0.46 18.32
CA LEU A 5 12.97 -0.44 17.00
C LEU A 5 14.28 -1.25 17.06
N SER A 6 14.31 -2.39 16.38
CA SER A 6 15.53 -3.16 16.21
C SER A 6 16.51 -2.34 15.34
N LYS A 7 17.82 -2.61 15.45
CA LYS A 7 18.86 -1.97 14.62
C LYS A 7 18.64 -2.14 13.10
N ASN A 8 17.66 -2.96 12.68
CA ASN A 8 17.31 -3.27 11.29
C ASN A 8 16.02 -2.56 10.80
N GLY A 9 15.51 -1.56 11.53
CA GLY A 9 14.25 -0.89 11.21
C GLY A 9 13.01 -1.69 11.62
N PRO A 10 11.79 -1.12 11.47
CA PRO A 10 10.55 -1.81 11.77
C PRO A 10 10.33 -2.96 10.78
N GLN A 11 10.03 -4.15 11.30
CA GLN A 11 9.63 -5.28 10.45
C GLN A 11 8.13 -5.16 10.14
N PHE A 12 7.80 -4.76 8.91
CA PHE A 12 6.42 -4.75 8.44
C PHE A 12 5.99 -6.14 7.99
N GLN A 13 4.86 -6.60 8.51
CA GLN A 13 4.24 -7.87 8.14
C GLN A 13 2.72 -7.81 8.31
N GLY A 14 2.00 -8.77 7.72
CA GLY A 14 0.55 -8.87 7.85
C GLY A 14 -0.21 -8.04 6.81
N SER A 15 -1.37 -7.53 7.19
CA SER A 15 -2.25 -6.74 6.32
C SER A 15 -2.01 -5.26 6.50
N MET A 16 -1.44 -4.62 5.49
CA MET A 16 -1.30 -3.17 5.43
C MET A 16 -2.29 -2.61 4.41
N VAL A 17 -2.93 -1.48 4.71
CA VAL A 17 -3.88 -0.86 3.80
C VAL A 17 -3.24 0.26 2.99
N ALA A 18 -3.40 0.22 1.66
CA ALA A 18 -3.17 1.40 0.82
C ALA A 18 -4.39 2.32 0.98
N LEU A 19 -4.36 3.16 2.02
CA LEU A 19 -5.54 3.92 2.45
C LEU A 19 -5.96 4.93 1.39
N VAL A 20 -7.26 4.99 1.10
CA VAL A 20 -7.82 6.02 0.22
C VAL A 20 -7.77 7.39 0.91
N THR A 21 -7.73 8.46 0.12
CA THR A 21 -7.94 9.83 0.60
C THR A 21 -9.40 10.19 0.39
N PRO A 22 -10.22 10.31 1.46
CA PRO A 22 -11.59 10.77 1.36
C PRO A 22 -11.66 12.19 0.83
N MET A 23 -12.59 12.44 -0.08
CA MET A 23 -12.80 13.75 -0.69
C MET A 23 -14.29 14.05 -0.79
N HIS A 24 -14.63 15.32 -0.70
CA HIS A 24 -15.97 15.85 -1.03
C HIS A 24 -16.19 15.86 -2.55
N PRO A 25 -17.44 15.96 -3.03
CA PRO A 25 -17.72 16.00 -4.47
C PRO A 25 -17.04 17.13 -5.25
N ASP A 26 -16.65 18.21 -4.57
CA ASP A 26 -15.89 19.33 -5.14
C ASP A 26 -14.37 19.06 -5.23
N GLY A 27 -13.92 17.89 -4.74
CA GLY A 27 -12.51 17.49 -4.70
C GLY A 27 -11.76 17.96 -3.45
N GLY A 28 -12.40 18.69 -2.53
CA GLY A 28 -11.81 19.04 -1.23
C GLY A 28 -11.58 17.79 -0.36
N ILE A 29 -10.47 17.73 0.38
CA ILE A 29 -10.18 16.58 1.26
C ILE A 29 -11.10 16.58 2.47
N ASP A 30 -11.73 15.44 2.76
CA ASP A 30 -12.50 15.22 3.98
C ASP A 30 -11.60 14.63 5.07
N TYR A 31 -11.00 15.52 5.84
CA TYR A 31 -10.11 15.15 6.94
C TYR A 31 -10.81 14.43 8.10
N ASP A 32 -12.11 14.61 8.28
CA ASP A 32 -12.85 13.94 9.35
C ASP A 32 -13.13 12.48 8.99
N SER A 33 -13.58 12.20 7.78
CA SER A 33 -13.67 10.83 7.27
C SER A 33 -12.29 10.15 7.22
N PHE A 34 -11.23 10.89 6.90
CA PHE A 34 -9.86 10.35 6.91
C PHE A 34 -9.45 9.85 8.32
N LYS A 35 -9.68 10.66 9.35
CA LYS A 35 -9.45 10.25 10.76
C LYS A 35 -10.32 9.06 11.16
N ALA A 36 -11.59 9.07 10.79
CA ALA A 36 -12.52 7.96 11.07
C ALA A 36 -12.06 6.65 10.41
N LEU A 37 -11.50 6.69 9.19
CA LEU A 37 -10.90 5.51 8.56
C LEU A 37 -9.69 5.00 9.34
N ILE A 38 -8.80 5.88 9.82
CA ILE A 38 -7.64 5.51 10.65
C ILE A 38 -8.10 4.78 11.92
N ASP A 39 -9.10 5.32 12.61
CA ASP A 39 -9.66 4.71 13.82
C ASP A 39 -10.29 3.34 13.54
N TRP A 40 -11.02 3.24 12.43
CA TRP A 40 -11.60 1.98 12.00
C TRP A 40 -10.53 0.92 11.70
N HIS A 41 -9.51 1.25 10.92
CA HIS A 41 -8.41 0.34 10.62
C HIS A 41 -7.66 -0.12 11.87
N ALA A 42 -7.39 0.79 12.81
CA ALA A 42 -6.77 0.45 14.09
C ALA A 42 -7.63 -0.54 14.90
N LYS A 43 -8.96 -0.35 14.90
CA LYS A 43 -9.93 -1.26 15.58
C LYS A 43 -10.03 -2.63 14.89
N GLU A 44 -9.97 -2.65 13.56
CA GLU A 44 -10.11 -3.88 12.76
C GLU A 44 -8.82 -4.71 12.68
N GLY A 45 -7.71 -4.22 13.26
CA GLY A 45 -6.46 -4.97 13.34
C GLY A 45 -5.55 -4.85 12.11
N THR A 46 -5.75 -3.83 11.28
CA THR A 46 -4.81 -3.52 10.19
C THR A 46 -3.40 -3.31 10.77
N ASP A 47 -2.39 -3.92 10.16
CA ASP A 47 -1.02 -3.95 10.70
C ASP A 47 -0.21 -2.67 10.40
N ALA A 48 -0.53 -1.95 9.32
CA ALA A 48 0.00 -0.62 9.03
C ALA A 48 -0.89 0.15 8.03
N LEU A 49 -0.79 1.48 8.06
CA LEU A 49 -1.42 2.38 7.10
C LEU A 49 -0.39 2.86 6.09
N VAL A 50 -0.71 2.76 4.80
CA VAL A 50 0.06 3.41 3.72
C VAL A 50 -0.71 4.64 3.27
N ILE A 51 -0.16 5.81 3.56
CA ILE A 51 -0.80 7.10 3.34
C ILE A 51 -0.27 7.75 2.07
N VAL A 52 -1.16 8.30 1.27
CA VAL A 52 -0.88 8.97 0.00
C VAL A 52 -0.04 8.10 -0.95
N GLY A 53 -0.38 6.81 -1.01
CA GLY A 53 0.04 5.92 -2.09
C GLY A 53 -0.88 6.07 -3.30
N THR A 54 -0.83 5.11 -4.24
CA THR A 54 -1.70 5.11 -5.44
C THR A 54 -3.19 5.20 -5.08
N SER A 55 -3.65 4.41 -4.10
CA SER A 55 -5.05 4.44 -3.65
C SER A 55 -5.41 5.76 -2.95
N GLY A 56 -4.43 6.45 -2.38
CA GLY A 56 -4.59 7.77 -1.79
C GLY A 56 -4.56 8.91 -2.80
N GLU A 57 -4.60 8.62 -4.10
CA GLU A 57 -4.61 9.60 -5.20
C GLU A 57 -3.37 10.53 -5.19
N SER A 58 -2.18 9.99 -4.85
CA SER A 58 -0.95 10.80 -4.77
C SER A 58 -0.68 11.70 -5.99
N PRO A 59 -1.03 11.34 -7.25
CA PRO A 59 -0.80 12.22 -8.38
C PRO A 59 -1.68 13.48 -8.43
N THR A 60 -2.79 13.52 -7.71
CA THR A 60 -3.77 14.63 -7.73
C THR A 60 -3.92 15.31 -6.37
N VAL A 61 -3.25 14.82 -5.36
CA VAL A 61 -3.07 15.46 -4.06
C VAL A 61 -1.86 16.38 -4.18
N ASP A 62 -2.03 17.69 -3.92
CA ASP A 62 -0.91 18.62 -4.02
C ASP A 62 0.13 18.40 -2.90
N VAL A 63 1.28 19.07 -3.01
CA VAL A 63 2.41 18.83 -2.10
C VAL A 63 2.08 19.20 -0.64
N ASP A 64 1.31 20.26 -0.43
CA ASP A 64 0.92 20.71 0.92
C ASP A 64 -0.12 19.77 1.51
N GLU A 65 -1.12 19.36 0.73
CA GLU A 65 -2.11 18.34 1.12
C GLU A 65 -1.46 17.00 1.42
N HIS A 66 -0.49 16.59 0.59
CA HIS A 66 0.29 15.36 0.76
C HIS A 66 1.03 15.38 2.11
N ALA A 67 1.70 16.48 2.39
CA ALA A 67 2.42 16.68 3.64
C ALA A 67 1.47 16.65 4.85
N GLU A 68 0.33 17.34 4.76
CA GLU A 68 -0.66 17.41 5.83
C GLU A 68 -1.33 16.05 6.10
N LEU A 69 -1.67 15.27 5.07
CA LEU A 69 -2.25 13.94 5.23
C LEU A 69 -1.31 12.99 5.99
N ILE A 70 -0.02 13.00 5.66
CA ILE A 70 0.96 12.18 6.37
C ILE A 70 1.10 12.65 7.82
N ARG A 71 1.25 13.96 8.05
CA ARG A 71 1.33 14.54 9.39
C ARG A 71 0.11 14.16 10.22
N LEU A 72 -1.08 14.36 9.67
CA LEU A 72 -2.34 14.06 10.35
C LEU A 72 -2.46 12.57 10.67
N ALA A 73 -2.07 11.68 9.74
CA ALA A 73 -2.09 10.24 9.97
C ALA A 73 -1.18 9.85 11.13
N VAL A 74 0.05 10.37 11.19
CA VAL A 74 0.98 10.08 12.30
C VAL A 74 0.42 10.57 13.63
N VAL A 75 -0.03 11.81 13.67
CA VAL A 75 -0.58 12.43 14.90
C VAL A 75 -1.85 11.71 15.36
N HIS A 76 -2.78 11.43 14.44
CA HIS A 76 -4.07 10.81 14.79
C HIS A 76 -3.92 9.32 15.12
N ALA A 77 -3.05 8.59 14.41
CA ALA A 77 -2.73 7.20 14.75
C ALA A 77 -2.15 7.08 16.17
N ALA A 78 -1.40 8.09 16.63
CA ALA A 78 -0.88 8.19 18.00
C ALA A 78 -0.20 6.87 18.49
N GLY A 79 0.54 6.21 17.61
CA GLY A 79 1.23 4.95 17.90
C GLY A 79 0.34 3.70 17.94
N ARG A 80 -0.98 3.80 17.74
CA ARG A 80 -1.91 2.65 17.70
C ARG A 80 -1.68 1.74 16.50
N ILE A 81 -1.21 2.31 15.40
CA ILE A 81 -0.95 1.63 14.13
C ILE A 81 0.20 2.34 13.41
N PRO A 82 1.17 1.62 12.88
CA PRO A 82 2.28 2.21 12.13
C PRO A 82 1.81 2.93 10.85
N VAL A 83 2.51 4.02 10.51
CA VAL A 83 2.25 4.82 9.29
C VAL A 83 3.43 4.70 8.33
N ILE A 84 3.15 4.29 7.11
CA ILE A 84 4.06 4.27 5.96
C ILE A 84 3.64 5.41 5.03
N ALA A 85 4.54 6.30 4.69
CA ALA A 85 4.24 7.43 3.81
C ALA A 85 4.55 7.08 2.34
N GLY A 86 3.66 7.41 1.41
CA GLY A 86 3.98 7.43 -0.01
C GLY A 86 5.01 8.54 -0.29
N VAL A 87 6.20 8.19 -0.75
CA VAL A 87 7.31 9.15 -0.95
C VAL A 87 7.95 9.01 -2.34
N GLY A 88 7.36 8.17 -3.22
CA GLY A 88 7.90 7.95 -4.56
C GLY A 88 7.54 9.06 -5.54
N ALA A 89 8.51 9.45 -6.36
CA ALA A 89 8.35 10.36 -7.49
C ALA A 89 9.25 9.90 -8.65
N ASN A 90 9.00 10.40 -9.86
CA ASN A 90 9.88 10.15 -10.99
C ASN A 90 11.08 11.13 -11.07
N SER A 91 11.12 12.12 -10.19
CA SER A 91 12.25 12.99 -9.91
C SER A 91 12.92 12.58 -8.60
N THR A 92 14.23 12.30 -8.63
CA THR A 92 14.99 11.95 -7.43
C THR A 92 14.96 13.05 -6.38
N ALA A 93 15.07 14.31 -6.80
CA ALA A 93 15.02 15.46 -5.90
C ALA A 93 13.67 15.61 -5.19
N GLU A 94 12.57 15.36 -5.91
CA GLU A 94 11.22 15.37 -5.36
C GLU A 94 11.02 14.22 -4.36
N ALA A 95 11.45 13.00 -4.71
CA ALA A 95 11.38 11.84 -3.83
C ALA A 95 12.17 12.06 -2.52
N ILE A 96 13.34 12.70 -2.59
CA ILE A 96 14.12 13.10 -1.42
C ILE A 96 13.34 14.10 -0.56
N HIS A 97 12.71 15.10 -1.18
CA HIS A 97 11.91 16.11 -0.46
C HIS A 97 10.72 15.46 0.27
N LEU A 98 9.97 14.58 -0.41
CA LEU A 98 8.84 13.85 0.17
C LEU A 98 9.27 12.93 1.33
N ALA A 99 10.40 12.23 1.15
CA ALA A 99 10.95 11.35 2.18
C ALA A 99 11.41 12.14 3.43
N ASP A 100 12.07 13.29 3.23
CA ASP A 100 12.52 14.14 4.35
C ASP A 100 11.34 14.71 5.13
N HIS A 101 10.27 15.15 4.44
CA HIS A 101 9.05 15.58 5.11
C HIS A 101 8.44 14.42 5.94
N ALA A 102 8.27 13.24 5.33
CA ALA A 102 7.71 12.07 6.01
C ALA A 102 8.53 11.69 7.27
N ARG A 103 9.86 11.74 7.18
CA ARG A 103 10.77 11.54 8.33
C ARG A 103 10.55 12.57 9.42
N LYS A 104 10.47 13.86 9.05
CA LYS A 104 10.30 14.98 10.00
C LYS A 104 8.98 14.90 10.77
N VAL A 105 7.92 14.43 10.16
CA VAL A 105 6.62 14.27 10.83
C VAL A 105 6.47 12.95 11.57
N GLY A 106 7.47 12.06 11.52
CA GLY A 106 7.53 10.84 12.31
C GLY A 106 6.87 9.62 11.64
N ALA A 107 6.79 9.57 10.32
CA ALA A 107 6.42 8.35 9.60
C ALA A 107 7.41 7.22 9.90
N HIS A 108 6.93 5.99 10.00
CA HIS A 108 7.73 4.82 10.37
C HIS A 108 8.55 4.28 9.19
N ALA A 109 8.07 4.50 7.95
CA ALA A 109 8.77 4.15 6.71
C ALA A 109 8.22 4.96 5.54
N GLY A 110 8.97 4.95 4.42
CA GLY A 110 8.51 5.40 3.11
C GLY A 110 8.16 4.23 2.20
N LEU A 111 7.13 4.40 1.37
CA LEU A 111 6.85 3.56 0.21
C LEU A 111 7.21 4.33 -1.04
N SER A 112 8.26 3.90 -1.75
CA SER A 112 8.81 4.61 -2.91
C SER A 112 8.57 3.82 -4.19
N VAL A 113 7.67 4.30 -5.05
CA VAL A 113 7.36 3.69 -6.34
C VAL A 113 8.52 3.85 -7.31
N VAL A 114 8.72 2.86 -8.16
CA VAL A 114 9.65 2.94 -9.31
C VAL A 114 9.33 4.19 -10.13
N PRO A 115 10.36 5.00 -10.54
CA PRO A 115 10.15 6.17 -11.38
C PRO A 115 9.36 5.82 -12.65
N TYR A 116 8.23 6.48 -12.80
CA TYR A 116 7.26 6.28 -13.87
C TYR A 116 7.47 7.31 -14.99
N TYR A 117 7.02 6.99 -16.21
CA TYR A 117 7.01 7.86 -17.38
C TYR A 117 8.39 8.06 -18.03
N ASN A 118 9.45 8.44 -17.30
CA ASN A 118 10.79 8.75 -17.81
C ASN A 118 11.65 7.52 -18.10
N LYS A 119 11.18 6.30 -17.83
CA LYS A 119 11.77 5.00 -18.19
C LYS A 119 13.27 4.87 -17.86
N PRO A 120 13.66 5.01 -16.59
CA PRO A 120 15.07 4.87 -16.23
C PRO A 120 15.59 3.45 -16.50
N SER A 121 16.89 3.34 -16.80
CA SER A 121 17.57 2.05 -16.83
C SER A 121 17.64 1.40 -15.44
N GLN A 122 18.01 0.12 -15.36
CA GLN A 122 18.20 -0.58 -14.07
C GLN A 122 19.22 0.13 -13.19
N GLU A 123 20.32 0.61 -13.78
CA GLU A 123 21.31 1.40 -13.03
C GLU A 123 20.74 2.76 -12.61
N GLY A 124 19.96 3.41 -13.42
CA GLY A 124 19.27 4.66 -13.06
C GLY A 124 18.32 4.47 -11.87
N MET A 125 17.55 3.37 -11.85
CA MET A 125 16.68 3.00 -10.72
C MET A 125 17.50 2.70 -9.45
N TYR A 126 18.59 1.96 -9.57
CA TYR A 126 19.48 1.69 -8.45
C TYR A 126 20.04 2.99 -7.85
N GLN A 127 20.54 3.89 -8.67
CA GLN A 127 21.11 5.17 -8.21
C GLN A 127 20.02 6.08 -7.61
N HIS A 128 18.81 6.08 -8.17
CA HIS A 128 17.66 6.81 -7.65
C HIS A 128 17.33 6.41 -6.21
N PHE A 129 17.09 5.13 -5.94
CA PHE A 129 16.74 4.66 -4.61
C PHE A 129 17.90 4.79 -3.61
N LYS A 130 19.12 4.55 -4.07
CA LYS A 130 20.32 4.74 -3.26
C LYS A 130 20.47 6.21 -2.84
N ALA A 131 20.32 7.16 -3.77
CA ALA A 131 20.44 8.58 -3.47
C ALA A 131 19.35 9.07 -2.47
N ILE A 132 18.13 8.57 -2.58
CA ILE A 132 17.06 8.87 -1.61
C ILE A 132 17.49 8.39 -0.21
N GLN A 133 17.98 7.16 -0.11
CA GLN A 133 18.35 6.58 1.17
C GLN A 133 19.60 7.24 1.79
N GLU A 134 20.56 7.67 0.97
CA GLU A 134 21.75 8.43 1.41
C GLU A 134 21.40 9.85 1.88
N ALA A 135 20.38 10.45 1.29
CA ALA A 135 19.93 11.80 1.66
C ALA A 135 19.02 11.83 2.90
N VAL A 136 18.25 10.77 3.13
CA VAL A 136 17.19 10.75 4.17
C VAL A 136 17.20 9.42 4.93
N GLU A 137 17.45 9.49 6.23
CA GLU A 137 17.38 8.31 7.12
C GLU A 137 15.91 7.94 7.43
N LEU A 138 15.17 7.48 6.41
CA LEU A 138 13.84 6.93 6.54
C LEU A 138 13.83 5.50 5.98
N PRO A 139 13.49 4.47 6.79
CA PRO A 139 13.36 3.11 6.25
C PRO A 139 12.44 3.09 5.03
N THR A 140 12.90 2.50 3.92
CA THR A 140 12.19 2.59 2.64
C THR A 140 11.81 1.20 2.12
N ILE A 141 10.55 1.07 1.73
CA ILE A 141 9.99 -0.07 0.99
C ILE A 141 9.92 0.33 -0.48
N LEU A 142 10.61 -0.41 -1.33
CA LEU A 142 10.51 -0.25 -2.79
C LEU A 142 9.11 -0.63 -3.26
N TYR A 143 8.61 0.01 -4.32
CA TYR A 143 7.32 -0.36 -4.90
C TYR A 143 7.43 -0.57 -6.41
N ASN A 144 7.30 -1.84 -6.83
CA ASN A 144 7.34 -2.25 -8.22
C ASN A 144 5.93 -2.55 -8.74
N VAL A 145 5.50 -1.81 -9.76
CA VAL A 145 4.16 -1.92 -10.38
C VAL A 145 4.21 -1.59 -11.87
N PRO A 146 4.87 -2.42 -12.68
CA PRO A 146 5.17 -2.11 -14.09
C PRO A 146 3.92 -1.83 -14.93
N GLY A 147 2.76 -2.38 -14.57
CA GLY A 147 1.48 -2.06 -15.23
C GLY A 147 1.06 -0.59 -15.11
N ARG A 148 1.62 0.17 -14.16
CA ARG A 148 1.38 1.61 -13.99
C ARG A 148 2.58 2.47 -14.37
N THR A 149 3.78 1.99 -14.06
CA THR A 149 5.02 2.77 -14.21
C THR A 149 5.68 2.58 -15.57
N VAL A 150 5.34 1.51 -16.30
CA VAL A 150 6.04 1.03 -17.53
C VAL A 150 7.48 0.58 -17.24
N ALA A 151 8.13 1.14 -16.23
CA ALA A 151 9.43 0.68 -15.76
C ALA A 151 9.25 -0.49 -14.79
N ASP A 152 10.06 -1.54 -14.94
CA ASP A 152 10.05 -2.74 -14.12
C ASP A 152 11.41 -2.91 -13.42
N LEU A 153 11.40 -3.01 -12.09
CA LEU A 153 12.60 -3.18 -11.28
C LEU A 153 13.05 -4.64 -11.34
N ALA A 154 14.09 -4.93 -12.10
CA ALA A 154 14.58 -6.28 -12.32
C ALA A 154 15.05 -6.95 -11.02
N HIS A 155 14.96 -8.29 -10.97
CA HIS A 155 15.35 -9.11 -9.83
C HIS A 155 16.75 -8.75 -9.29
N ASP A 156 17.76 -8.73 -10.16
CA ASP A 156 19.15 -8.44 -9.76
C ASP A 156 19.30 -7.03 -9.18
N THR A 157 18.50 -6.08 -9.67
CA THR A 157 18.51 -4.70 -9.15
C THR A 157 17.90 -4.65 -7.75
N VAL A 158 16.84 -5.43 -7.48
CA VAL A 158 16.27 -5.56 -6.13
C VAL A 158 17.30 -6.18 -5.18
N VAL A 159 17.98 -7.26 -5.61
CA VAL A 159 19.03 -7.91 -4.79
C VAL A 159 20.17 -6.93 -4.45
N ARG A 160 20.60 -6.09 -5.41
CA ARG A 160 21.59 -5.04 -5.15
C ARG A 160 21.06 -3.97 -4.17
N LEU A 161 19.82 -3.53 -4.34
CA LEU A 161 19.19 -2.53 -3.47
C LEU A 161 18.98 -3.03 -2.04
N ALA A 162 18.75 -4.33 -1.85
CA ALA A 162 18.63 -4.94 -0.53
C ALA A 162 19.93 -4.88 0.29
N GLN A 163 21.08 -4.56 -0.34
CA GLN A 163 22.35 -4.32 0.35
C GLN A 163 22.52 -2.86 0.79
N VAL A 164 21.66 -1.96 0.34
CA VAL A 164 21.69 -0.53 0.73
C VAL A 164 21.04 -0.39 2.11
N PRO A 165 21.79 0.11 3.13
CA PRO A 165 21.23 0.30 4.47
C PRO A 165 19.99 1.19 4.42
N GLY A 166 18.92 0.77 5.11
CA GLY A 166 17.66 1.50 5.16
C GLY A 166 16.65 1.12 4.08
N ILE A 167 17.03 0.38 3.03
CA ILE A 167 16.04 -0.27 2.14
C ILE A 167 15.64 -1.59 2.79
N ILE A 168 14.38 -1.66 3.26
CA ILE A 168 13.92 -2.72 4.17
C ILE A 168 12.96 -3.72 3.54
N GLY A 169 12.51 -3.49 2.32
CA GLY A 169 11.56 -4.37 1.66
C GLY A 169 11.16 -3.92 0.27
N ILE A 170 10.31 -4.73 -0.33
CA ILE A 170 9.66 -4.43 -1.61
C ILE A 170 8.17 -4.77 -1.56
N LYS A 171 7.32 -3.87 -2.06
CA LYS A 171 5.97 -4.16 -2.50
C LYS A 171 6.02 -4.61 -3.95
N GLU A 172 5.85 -5.90 -4.18
CA GLU A 172 5.84 -6.50 -5.52
C GLU A 172 4.38 -6.61 -5.99
N ALA A 173 4.05 -5.84 -7.03
CA ALA A 173 2.68 -5.74 -7.53
C ALA A 173 2.53 -6.20 -8.99
N THR A 174 3.41 -7.09 -9.46
CA THR A 174 3.24 -7.73 -10.77
C THR A 174 2.17 -8.83 -10.74
N GLY A 175 1.87 -9.41 -9.57
CA GLY A 175 1.05 -10.61 -9.44
C GLY A 175 1.78 -11.90 -9.86
N ASP A 176 3.04 -11.82 -10.26
CA ASP A 176 3.87 -12.97 -10.62
C ASP A 176 4.42 -13.68 -9.38
N ILE A 177 3.79 -14.80 -9.04
CA ILE A 177 4.17 -15.62 -7.89
C ILE A 177 5.56 -16.22 -8.07
N GLY A 178 5.95 -16.62 -9.29
CA GLY A 178 7.27 -17.17 -9.58
C GLY A 178 8.37 -16.14 -9.29
N ARG A 179 8.17 -14.89 -9.72
CA ARG A 179 9.04 -13.76 -9.40
C ARG A 179 9.12 -13.50 -7.90
N GLY A 180 7.96 -13.48 -7.23
CA GLY A 180 7.91 -13.29 -5.77
C GLY A 180 8.68 -14.39 -5.01
N ALA A 181 8.53 -15.65 -5.41
CA ALA A 181 9.25 -16.78 -4.82
C ALA A 181 10.77 -16.68 -5.01
N LEU A 182 11.24 -16.22 -6.18
CA LEU A 182 12.66 -15.98 -6.42
C LEU A 182 13.20 -14.86 -5.55
N LEU A 183 12.48 -13.76 -5.38
CA LEU A 183 12.86 -12.69 -4.48
C LEU A 183 12.96 -13.17 -3.03
N ILE A 184 11.98 -13.96 -2.55
CA ILE A 184 12.01 -14.53 -1.20
C ILE A 184 13.24 -15.42 -0.99
N ARG A 185 13.61 -16.21 -2.01
CA ARG A 185 14.78 -17.11 -1.94
C ARG A 185 16.11 -16.33 -1.84
N ASP A 186 16.25 -15.26 -2.62
CA ASP A 186 17.56 -14.61 -2.86
C ASP A 186 17.81 -13.38 -1.97
N LEU A 187 16.76 -12.91 -1.27
CA LEU A 187 16.87 -11.75 -0.39
C LEU A 187 17.13 -12.15 1.08
N PRO A 188 17.79 -11.28 1.85
CA PRO A 188 17.98 -11.54 3.28
C PRO A 188 16.66 -11.74 4.01
N ALA A 189 16.60 -12.60 5.01
CA ALA A 189 15.41 -12.86 5.81
C ALA A 189 14.85 -11.60 6.53
N SER A 190 15.69 -10.56 6.71
CA SER A 190 15.28 -9.26 7.25
C SER A 190 14.61 -8.35 6.22
N PHE A 191 14.73 -8.66 4.92
CA PHE A 191 14.11 -7.88 3.85
C PHE A 191 12.67 -8.34 3.61
N ALA A 192 11.71 -7.43 3.69
CA ALA A 192 10.31 -7.78 3.57
C ALA A 192 9.87 -7.86 2.09
N VAL A 193 9.51 -9.04 1.61
CA VAL A 193 8.79 -9.19 0.34
C VAL A 193 7.30 -9.14 0.63
N LEU A 194 6.63 -8.08 0.19
CA LEU A 194 5.21 -7.80 0.41
C LEU A 194 4.46 -7.89 -0.91
N SER A 195 3.28 -8.50 -0.89
CA SER A 195 2.40 -8.43 -2.06
C SER A 195 1.86 -7.01 -2.25
N GLY A 196 1.74 -6.61 -3.51
CA GLY A 196 0.98 -5.42 -3.91
C GLY A 196 -0.25 -5.78 -4.76
N ASP A 197 -0.52 -7.09 -4.89
CA ASP A 197 -1.63 -7.66 -5.66
C ASP A 197 -2.51 -8.54 -4.76
N ASP A 198 -3.73 -8.09 -4.49
CA ASP A 198 -4.65 -8.75 -3.56
C ASP A 198 -5.01 -10.18 -4.00
N ALA A 199 -5.10 -10.43 -5.30
CA ALA A 199 -5.52 -11.73 -5.84
C ALA A 199 -4.47 -12.84 -5.57
N THR A 200 -3.20 -12.49 -5.54
CA THR A 200 -2.08 -13.44 -5.37
C THR A 200 -1.43 -13.37 -3.98
N ALA A 201 -1.87 -12.44 -3.13
CA ALA A 201 -1.28 -12.18 -1.82
C ALA A 201 -1.20 -13.43 -0.92
N ALA A 202 -2.29 -14.18 -0.84
CA ALA A 202 -2.35 -15.40 -0.02
C ALA A 202 -1.27 -16.41 -0.43
N ALA A 203 -1.09 -16.63 -1.74
CA ALA A 203 -0.08 -17.54 -2.27
C ALA A 203 1.34 -17.06 -1.98
N LEU A 204 1.61 -15.76 -2.19
CA LEU A 204 2.92 -15.19 -1.92
C LEU A 204 3.30 -15.28 -0.43
N ILE A 205 2.36 -15.03 0.48
CA ILE A 205 2.62 -15.13 1.93
C ILE A 205 2.90 -16.58 2.33
N LEU A 206 2.15 -17.56 1.81
CA LEU A 206 2.38 -18.99 2.05
C LEU A 206 3.74 -19.45 1.53
N LEU A 207 4.31 -18.80 0.51
CA LEU A 207 5.67 -19.08 0.01
C LEU A 207 6.77 -18.36 0.81
N GLY A 208 6.43 -17.58 1.85
CA GLY A 208 7.38 -16.86 2.71
C GLY A 208 7.36 -15.35 2.59
N GLY A 209 6.44 -14.79 1.81
CA GLY A 209 6.15 -13.35 1.81
C GLY A 209 5.71 -12.87 3.19
N ARG A 210 5.98 -11.59 3.50
CA ARG A 210 5.73 -11.03 4.84
C ARG A 210 4.32 -10.46 5.01
N GLY A 211 3.59 -10.21 3.93
CA GLY A 211 2.26 -9.62 4.01
C GLY A 211 1.78 -9.00 2.71
N ASN A 212 0.76 -8.17 2.81
CA ASN A 212 0.11 -7.53 1.67
C ASN A 212 -0.14 -6.03 1.94
N ILE A 213 0.22 -5.18 0.99
CA ILE A 213 -0.22 -3.77 0.96
C ILE A 213 -1.43 -3.69 0.01
N SER A 214 -2.61 -3.77 0.60
CA SER A 214 -3.88 -4.14 0.00
C SER A 214 -4.74 -2.93 -0.40
N VAL A 215 -5.49 -3.07 -1.49
CA VAL A 215 -6.64 -2.22 -1.84
C VAL A 215 -7.90 -2.75 -1.15
N THR A 216 -8.13 -4.05 -1.18
CA THR A 216 -9.32 -4.71 -0.62
C THR A 216 -9.45 -4.49 0.89
N ALA A 217 -8.32 -4.33 1.60
CA ALA A 217 -8.32 -3.99 3.03
C ALA A 217 -9.06 -2.68 3.35
N ASN A 218 -9.20 -1.74 2.41
CA ASN A 218 -9.98 -0.52 2.63
C ASN A 218 -11.45 -0.80 2.98
N ILE A 219 -12.03 -1.88 2.44
CA ILE A 219 -13.45 -2.22 2.66
C ILE A 219 -13.65 -3.47 3.53
N ALA A 220 -12.63 -4.33 3.63
CA ALA A 220 -12.68 -5.58 4.38
C ALA A 220 -11.43 -5.76 5.27
N PRO A 221 -11.12 -4.79 6.17
CA PRO A 221 -9.85 -4.79 6.92
C PRO A 221 -9.69 -6.02 7.80
N ARG A 222 -10.72 -6.42 8.56
CA ARG A 222 -10.68 -7.61 9.44
C ARG A 222 -10.40 -8.89 8.65
N ALA A 223 -11.16 -9.13 7.58
CA ALA A 223 -10.99 -10.33 6.78
C ALA A 223 -9.61 -10.41 6.11
N MET A 224 -9.07 -9.27 5.65
CA MET A 224 -7.72 -9.22 5.08
C MET A 224 -6.65 -9.44 6.15
N HIS A 225 -6.80 -8.84 7.34
CA HIS A 225 -5.91 -9.09 8.48
C HIS A 225 -5.89 -10.57 8.84
N ASP A 226 -7.06 -11.18 9.04
CA ASP A 226 -7.18 -12.57 9.43
C ASP A 226 -6.60 -13.53 8.35
N MET A 227 -6.81 -13.21 7.06
CA MET A 227 -6.22 -13.97 5.95
C MET A 227 -4.69 -13.91 5.96
N CYS A 228 -4.11 -12.71 6.11
CA CYS A 228 -2.66 -12.54 6.20
C CYS A 228 -2.09 -13.25 7.43
N ALA A 229 -2.74 -13.11 8.59
CA ALA A 229 -2.32 -13.76 9.84
C ALA A 229 -2.38 -15.29 9.75
N ALA A 230 -3.41 -15.85 9.11
CA ALA A 230 -3.52 -17.28 8.85
C ALA A 230 -2.42 -17.76 7.90
N ALA A 231 -2.14 -17.01 6.82
CA ALA A 231 -1.11 -17.34 5.85
C ALA A 231 0.30 -17.34 6.47
N LEU A 232 0.60 -16.35 7.31
CA LEU A 232 1.87 -16.26 8.04
C LEU A 232 2.09 -17.43 9.02
N LYS A 233 0.99 -18.02 9.52
CA LYS A 233 1.03 -19.21 10.39
C LYS A 233 1.02 -20.53 9.62
N GLY A 234 0.84 -20.50 8.31
CA GLY A 234 0.68 -21.69 7.48
C GLY A 234 -0.67 -22.41 7.64
N ASP A 235 -1.69 -21.73 8.16
CA ASP A 235 -3.06 -22.26 8.26
C ASP A 235 -3.77 -22.19 6.92
N VAL A 236 -3.45 -23.16 6.06
CA VAL A 236 -3.97 -23.24 4.69
C VAL A 236 -5.50 -23.37 4.65
N ALA A 237 -6.11 -24.03 5.63
CA ALA A 237 -7.56 -24.19 5.67
C ALA A 237 -8.26 -22.84 5.87
N LYS A 238 -7.79 -22.05 6.84
CA LYS A 238 -8.32 -20.70 7.11
C LYS A 238 -8.02 -19.73 5.97
N VAL A 239 -6.83 -19.83 5.35
CA VAL A 239 -6.48 -19.04 4.17
C VAL A 239 -7.46 -19.30 3.03
N ARG A 240 -7.79 -20.57 2.73
CA ARG A 240 -8.76 -20.92 1.67
C ARG A 240 -10.14 -20.34 1.92
N GLU A 241 -10.63 -20.43 3.16
CA GLU A 241 -11.92 -19.86 3.57
C GLU A 241 -11.96 -18.35 3.30
N LEU A 242 -10.98 -17.62 3.87
CA LEU A 242 -10.93 -16.15 3.80
C LEU A 242 -10.62 -15.64 2.38
N ASN A 243 -9.71 -16.30 1.66
CA ASN A 243 -9.42 -15.96 0.28
C ASN A 243 -10.62 -16.22 -0.65
N GLY A 244 -11.43 -17.25 -0.36
CA GLY A 244 -12.69 -17.48 -1.05
C GLY A 244 -13.71 -16.36 -0.84
N LEU A 245 -13.78 -15.80 0.37
CA LEU A 245 -14.61 -14.63 0.70
C LEU A 245 -14.11 -13.36 0.01
N LEU A 246 -12.79 -13.12 0.02
CA LEU A 246 -12.17 -11.90 -0.52
C LEU A 246 -12.01 -11.93 -2.04
N GLY A 247 -11.94 -13.11 -2.66
CA GLY A 247 -11.64 -13.29 -4.08
C GLY A 247 -12.50 -12.47 -5.03
N PRO A 248 -13.86 -12.45 -4.90
CA PRO A 248 -14.72 -11.58 -5.71
C PRO A 248 -14.38 -10.10 -5.56
N LEU A 249 -14.07 -9.62 -4.35
CA LEU A 249 -13.69 -8.24 -4.09
C LEU A 249 -12.33 -7.91 -4.72
N ASN A 250 -11.34 -8.80 -4.56
CA ASN A 250 -10.01 -8.65 -5.14
C ASN A 250 -10.05 -8.45 -6.66
N LYS A 251 -11.02 -9.06 -7.35
CA LYS A 251 -11.24 -8.89 -8.79
C LYS A 251 -12.00 -7.60 -9.11
N LEU A 252 -13.12 -7.36 -8.40
CA LEU A 252 -14.07 -6.31 -8.78
C LEU A 252 -13.59 -4.91 -8.39
N LEU A 253 -12.68 -4.77 -7.42
CA LEU A 253 -12.05 -3.50 -7.07
C LEU A 253 -11.02 -3.00 -8.10
N PHE A 254 -10.79 -3.77 -9.18
CA PHE A 254 -9.90 -3.41 -10.28
C PHE A 254 -10.60 -3.40 -11.65
N LEU A 255 -11.94 -3.32 -11.68
CA LEU A 255 -12.73 -3.20 -12.92
C LEU A 255 -12.45 -1.89 -13.66
N GLU A 256 -12.10 -0.85 -12.93
CA GLU A 256 -11.55 0.41 -13.42
C GLU A 256 -10.28 0.74 -12.64
N GLY A 257 -9.60 1.81 -13.02
CA GLY A 257 -8.36 2.21 -12.36
C GLY A 257 -8.55 2.44 -10.85
N ASN A 258 -7.82 1.69 -10.01
CA ASN A 258 -7.77 1.98 -8.57
C ASN A 258 -7.30 3.43 -8.35
N PRO A 259 -8.01 4.27 -7.52
CA PRO A 259 -8.95 3.88 -6.46
C PRO A 259 -10.45 4.02 -6.79
N VAL A 260 -10.84 4.11 -8.05
CA VAL A 260 -12.23 4.41 -8.43
C VAL A 260 -13.23 3.40 -7.81
N PRO A 261 -13.09 2.05 -7.99
CA PRO A 261 -14.06 1.11 -7.43
C PRO A 261 -14.04 1.06 -5.89
N VAL A 262 -12.87 1.17 -5.26
CA VAL A 262 -12.77 1.08 -3.80
C VAL A 262 -13.34 2.32 -3.10
N LYS A 263 -13.20 3.50 -3.68
CA LYS A 263 -13.84 4.73 -3.16
C LYS A 263 -15.36 4.67 -3.29
N TRP A 264 -15.86 4.18 -4.44
CA TRP A 264 -17.29 3.92 -4.60
C TRP A 264 -17.81 2.93 -3.55
N ALA A 265 -17.10 1.83 -3.31
CA ALA A 265 -17.48 0.85 -2.30
C ALA A 265 -17.52 1.44 -0.88
N LEU A 266 -16.53 2.21 -0.47
CA LEU A 266 -16.50 2.91 0.82
C LEU A 266 -17.66 3.92 0.95
N HIS A 267 -17.99 4.62 -0.13
CA HIS A 267 -19.19 5.49 -0.17
C HIS A 267 -20.48 4.70 0.05
N GLN A 268 -20.64 3.54 -0.62
CA GLN A 268 -21.82 2.66 -0.40
C GLN A 268 -21.89 2.13 1.05
N MET A 269 -20.75 1.99 1.73
CA MET A 269 -20.69 1.63 3.15
C MET A 269 -20.96 2.84 4.07
N GLY A 270 -21.18 4.04 3.54
CA GLY A 270 -21.40 5.27 4.30
C GLY A 270 -20.16 5.75 5.07
N ARG A 271 -18.94 5.35 4.64
CA ARG A 271 -17.70 5.69 5.35
C ARG A 271 -17.01 6.93 4.83
N ILE A 272 -17.24 7.31 3.58
CA ILE A 272 -16.68 8.51 2.96
C ILE A 272 -17.71 9.18 2.05
N PRO A 273 -17.60 10.48 1.76
CA PRO A 273 -18.36 11.13 0.71
C PRO A 273 -18.01 10.56 -0.67
N ASN A 274 -18.85 10.85 -1.68
CA ASN A 274 -18.59 10.44 -3.07
C ASN A 274 -17.77 11.51 -3.79
N GLY A 275 -16.47 11.54 -3.56
CA GLY A 275 -15.54 12.49 -4.16
C GLY A 275 -14.29 11.81 -4.71
N ILE A 276 -13.86 12.24 -5.89
CA ILE A 276 -12.64 11.83 -6.57
C ILE A 276 -12.17 12.97 -7.48
N ARG A 277 -10.87 13.13 -7.68
CA ARG A 277 -10.32 14.20 -8.53
C ARG A 277 -10.06 13.75 -9.96
N LEU A 278 -10.31 14.64 -10.91
CA LEU A 278 -9.87 14.45 -12.30
C LEU A 278 -8.34 14.21 -12.34
N PRO A 279 -7.85 13.36 -13.25
CA PRO A 279 -8.56 12.76 -14.40
C PRO A 279 -9.41 11.54 -14.07
N LEU A 280 -9.45 11.09 -12.82
CA LEU A 280 -10.33 10.01 -12.39
C LEU A 280 -11.75 10.55 -12.22
N VAL A 281 -12.74 9.69 -12.50
CA VAL A 281 -14.17 9.98 -12.36
C VAL A 281 -14.83 8.89 -11.54
N GLU A 282 -16.10 9.09 -11.15
CA GLU A 282 -16.88 8.08 -10.45
C GLU A 282 -16.96 6.76 -11.22
N LEU A 283 -17.10 5.66 -10.48
CA LEU A 283 -17.24 4.31 -11.04
C LEU A 283 -18.40 4.25 -12.03
N SER A 284 -18.14 3.69 -13.21
CA SER A 284 -19.17 3.51 -14.25
C SER A 284 -20.33 2.67 -13.76
N ALA A 285 -21.56 3.11 -14.06
CA ALA A 285 -22.82 2.51 -13.56
C ALA A 285 -22.94 1.00 -13.84
N GLN A 286 -22.37 0.52 -14.94
CA GLN A 286 -22.36 -0.90 -15.30
C GLN A 286 -21.67 -1.79 -14.25
N PHE A 287 -20.77 -1.24 -13.44
CA PHE A 287 -20.03 -1.97 -12.42
C PHE A 287 -20.64 -1.88 -11.00
N HIS A 288 -21.67 -1.03 -10.80
CA HIS A 288 -22.30 -0.85 -9.49
C HIS A 288 -22.96 -2.16 -9.01
N ALA A 289 -23.79 -2.79 -9.84
CA ALA A 289 -24.51 -4.00 -9.44
C ALA A 289 -23.59 -5.18 -9.11
N PRO A 290 -22.60 -5.56 -9.95
CA PRO A 290 -21.69 -6.66 -9.64
C PRO A 290 -20.84 -6.39 -8.39
N LEU A 291 -20.32 -5.17 -8.20
CA LEU A 291 -19.51 -4.84 -7.02
C LEU A 291 -20.37 -4.86 -5.75
N ARG A 292 -21.59 -4.29 -5.80
CA ARG A 292 -22.52 -4.32 -4.66
C ARG A 292 -22.87 -5.76 -4.28
N ALA A 293 -23.13 -6.65 -5.26
CA ALA A 293 -23.43 -8.06 -4.99
C ALA A 293 -22.28 -8.75 -4.25
N ALA A 294 -21.03 -8.51 -4.66
CA ALA A 294 -19.85 -9.06 -3.97
C ALA A 294 -19.70 -8.49 -2.55
N MET A 295 -19.99 -7.20 -2.35
CA MET A 295 -19.96 -6.58 -1.01
C MET A 295 -21.02 -7.22 -0.09
N VAL A 296 -22.23 -7.45 -0.57
CA VAL A 296 -23.29 -8.15 0.19
C VAL A 296 -22.86 -9.59 0.51
N GLN A 297 -22.30 -10.32 -0.46
CA GLN A 297 -21.80 -11.68 -0.23
C GLN A 297 -20.69 -11.72 0.83
N ALA A 298 -19.88 -10.68 0.90
CA ALA A 298 -18.82 -10.53 1.90
C ALA A 298 -19.32 -9.97 3.25
N GLY A 299 -20.60 -9.66 3.41
CA GLY A 299 -21.19 -9.12 4.63
C GLY A 299 -20.79 -7.68 4.93
N LEU A 300 -20.48 -6.90 3.90
CA LEU A 300 -20.06 -5.50 4.02
C LEU A 300 -21.22 -4.49 3.86
N LEU A 301 -22.37 -4.96 3.35
CA LEU A 301 -23.61 -4.22 3.17
C LEU A 301 -24.79 -5.03 3.70
#